data_9a4074a20884e28199207217785af7a4
#
_entry.id   9a4074a20884e28199207217785af7a4
#
_cell.length_a   1.000
_cell.length_b   1.000
_cell.length_c   1.000
_cell.angle_alpha   90.00
_cell.angle_beta   90.00
_cell.angle_gamma   90.00
#
_symmetry.space_group_name_H-M   'P 1'
#
loop_
_entity.id
_entity.type
_entity.pdbx_description
1 polymer ?
#
loop_
_entity_poly.entity_id
_entity_poly.type
_entity_poly.pdbx_seq_one_letter_code
_entity_poly.pdbx_strand_id
1 'polypeptide(L)'
;MRVLDASRVLAGPYAAMMLGDLGHDVIKVEAPGTGDPTRAWGPPWQDGQSAYYLSINRNKRSLTLDLKSSEGQEIFRKLARQSDVLIENFHPGGMDGWGLGWEALSRLNPRLVYCSITGYGQTGPWKDRPAYDLALQAEAGWMSITGEAGAPPVRVGVAVIDLFTAHFAVQQILSALLDRERTGAGRRLDVSMLDSAIASLTYMAQNARATGEPPGRMGSRHPSIVPYQAFQAKDGWFVAAVGSQPIWERFCPAIGLPDLLTHPDFRDNPLRVKHRALLEALLAKVFAARPVAEWVALLTEHDVPAAPVNDLLAALELPSRPAAVRLPPPRLGEHTEEILGELGLR
;
A
#
# COMPACT_ATOMS: atom_id res chain seq x y z
N MET A 1 -20.09 -2.61 -12.17
CA MET A 1 -20.11 -1.18 -11.88
C MET A 1 -19.10 -0.48 -12.77
N ARG A 2 -19.34 0.80 -13.06
CA ARG A 2 -18.38 1.65 -13.80
C ARG A 2 -17.65 2.57 -12.85
N VAL A 3 -16.32 2.58 -12.94
CA VAL A 3 -15.41 3.41 -12.16
C VAL A 3 -14.72 4.42 -13.08
N LEU A 4 -14.85 5.69 -12.80
CA LEU A 4 -14.16 6.76 -13.50
C LEU A 4 -12.89 7.13 -12.73
N ASP A 5 -11.74 6.78 -13.27
CA ASP A 5 -10.42 7.05 -12.68
C ASP A 5 -9.82 8.32 -13.31
N ALA A 6 -10.00 9.45 -12.64
CA ALA A 6 -9.36 10.72 -13.01
C ALA A 6 -8.06 10.97 -12.22
N SER A 7 -7.60 9.98 -11.45
CA SER A 7 -6.42 10.10 -10.61
C SER A 7 -5.11 9.87 -11.36
N ARG A 8 -3.99 10.26 -10.73
CA ARG A 8 -2.65 10.18 -11.29
C ARG A 8 -1.67 9.62 -10.26
N VAL A 9 -0.52 9.20 -10.72
CA VAL A 9 0.62 8.69 -9.95
C VAL A 9 0.33 7.32 -9.34
N LEU A 10 0.03 7.16 -8.04
CA LEU A 10 -0.05 5.84 -7.42
C LEU A 10 -1.31 5.60 -6.60
N ALA A 11 -1.58 6.34 -5.55
CA ALA A 11 -2.66 6.00 -4.60
C ALA A 11 -4.04 5.81 -5.28
N GLY A 12 -4.46 6.80 -6.07
CA GLY A 12 -5.72 6.73 -6.82
C GLY A 12 -5.70 5.67 -7.91
N PRO A 13 -4.70 5.65 -8.82
CA PRO A 13 -4.60 4.62 -9.85
C PRO A 13 -4.54 3.19 -9.31
N TYR A 14 -3.87 2.96 -8.17
CA TYR A 14 -3.82 1.65 -7.54
C TYR A 14 -5.19 1.26 -6.95
N ALA A 15 -5.90 2.20 -6.32
CA ALA A 15 -7.27 1.98 -5.86
C ALA A 15 -8.22 1.61 -7.02
N ALA A 16 -8.14 2.35 -8.13
CA ALA A 16 -8.91 2.07 -9.34
C ALA A 16 -8.56 0.71 -9.97
N MET A 17 -7.26 0.35 -9.99
CA MET A 17 -6.82 -0.97 -10.46
C MET A 17 -7.38 -2.09 -9.59
N MET A 18 -7.38 -1.96 -8.26
CA MET A 18 -7.97 -2.96 -7.36
C MET A 18 -9.46 -3.15 -7.65
N LEU A 19 -10.22 -2.09 -7.93
CA LEU A 19 -11.61 -2.21 -8.36
C LEU A 19 -11.72 -2.92 -9.73
N GLY A 20 -10.79 -2.65 -10.65
CA GLY A 20 -10.66 -3.37 -11.91
C GLY A 20 -10.41 -4.86 -11.70
N ASP A 21 -9.51 -5.23 -10.78
CA ASP A 21 -9.20 -6.62 -10.41
C ASP A 21 -10.42 -7.35 -9.82
N LEU A 22 -11.31 -6.61 -9.13
CA LEU A 22 -12.59 -7.11 -8.64
C LEU A 22 -13.69 -7.26 -9.74
N GLY A 23 -13.35 -7.00 -11.00
CA GLY A 23 -14.25 -7.23 -12.14
C GLY A 23 -15.02 -6.00 -12.60
N HIS A 24 -14.71 -4.81 -12.11
CA HIS A 24 -15.40 -3.58 -12.49
C HIS A 24 -14.85 -2.99 -13.80
N ASP A 25 -15.67 -2.23 -14.53
CA ASP A 25 -15.29 -1.47 -15.71
C ASP A 25 -14.63 -0.16 -15.27
N VAL A 26 -13.32 -0.03 -15.51
CA VAL A 26 -12.55 1.14 -15.08
C VAL A 26 -12.12 1.95 -16.31
N ILE A 27 -12.58 3.20 -16.39
CA ILE A 27 -12.17 4.17 -17.39
C ILE A 27 -11.16 5.14 -16.77
N LYS A 28 -9.91 5.08 -17.20
CA LYS A 28 -8.88 6.03 -16.81
C LYS A 28 -8.88 7.24 -17.74
N VAL A 29 -9.15 8.40 -17.18
CA VAL A 29 -9.13 9.68 -17.91
C VAL A 29 -7.75 10.30 -17.80
N GLU A 30 -7.14 10.59 -18.94
CA GLU A 30 -5.77 11.07 -19.05
C GLU A 30 -5.68 12.34 -19.92
N ALA A 31 -4.70 13.20 -19.64
CA ALA A 31 -4.45 14.37 -20.45
C ALA A 31 -3.96 13.97 -21.86
N PRO A 32 -4.46 14.61 -22.94
CA PRO A 32 -3.97 14.35 -24.27
C PRO A 32 -2.45 14.58 -24.40
N GLY A 33 -1.78 13.73 -25.15
CA GLY A 33 -0.35 13.80 -25.45
C GLY A 33 0.59 13.35 -24.32
N THR A 34 0.31 13.70 -23.07
CA THR A 34 1.21 13.39 -21.94
C THR A 34 0.72 12.22 -21.07
N GLY A 35 -0.59 12.09 -20.88
CA GLY A 35 -1.20 11.08 -20.02
C GLY A 35 -0.87 11.28 -18.53
N ASP A 36 -0.87 10.16 -17.82
CA ASP A 36 -0.41 10.08 -16.43
C ASP A 36 1.09 10.34 -16.36
N PRO A 37 1.59 11.16 -15.42
CA PRO A 37 3.03 11.43 -15.25
C PRO A 37 3.88 10.15 -15.15
N THR A 38 3.34 9.06 -14.60
CA THR A 38 4.05 7.79 -14.48
C THR A 38 4.38 7.13 -15.83
N ARG A 39 3.74 7.53 -16.94
CA ARG A 39 4.11 7.09 -18.28
C ARG A 39 5.52 7.51 -18.66
N ALA A 40 6.03 8.61 -18.06
CA ALA A 40 7.38 9.12 -18.28
C ALA A 40 8.39 8.64 -17.20
N TRP A 41 7.97 7.85 -16.22
CA TRP A 41 8.84 7.42 -15.12
C TRP A 41 9.60 6.13 -15.47
N GLY A 42 10.71 6.31 -16.11
CA GLY A 42 11.67 5.25 -16.47
C GLY A 42 13.10 5.77 -16.50
N PRO A 43 14.13 4.93 -16.60
CA PRO A 43 14.04 3.46 -16.69
C PRO A 43 13.54 2.80 -15.39
N PRO A 44 13.07 1.50 -15.45
CA PRO A 44 13.07 0.64 -16.61
C PRO A 44 11.86 0.84 -17.55
N TRP A 45 12.02 0.41 -18.81
CA TRP A 45 10.98 0.43 -19.84
C TRP A 45 10.69 -1.01 -20.28
N GLN A 46 9.44 -1.32 -20.54
CA GLN A 46 8.99 -2.57 -21.11
C GLN A 46 8.11 -2.26 -22.33
N ASP A 47 8.52 -2.72 -23.52
CA ASP A 47 7.82 -2.45 -24.79
C ASP A 47 7.50 -0.96 -25.02
N GLY A 48 8.46 -0.10 -24.65
CA GLY A 48 8.34 1.35 -24.77
C GLY A 48 7.44 2.03 -23.74
N GLN A 49 6.94 1.29 -22.76
CA GLN A 49 6.12 1.82 -21.67
C GLN A 49 6.87 1.79 -20.32
N SER A 50 6.60 2.76 -19.46
CA SER A 50 7.16 2.80 -18.11
C SER A 50 6.72 1.55 -17.32
N ALA A 51 7.65 0.82 -16.73
CA ALA A 51 7.35 -0.30 -15.85
C ALA A 51 6.53 0.15 -14.62
N TYR A 52 6.72 1.39 -14.17
CA TYR A 52 5.92 1.97 -13.10
C TYR A 52 4.44 2.09 -13.51
N TYR A 53 4.17 2.68 -14.69
CA TYR A 53 2.81 2.78 -15.23
C TYR A 53 2.15 1.40 -15.39
N LEU A 54 2.89 0.44 -15.94
CA LEU A 54 2.41 -0.92 -16.17
C LEU A 54 2.01 -1.63 -14.87
N SER A 55 2.69 -1.35 -13.76
CA SER A 55 2.47 -2.03 -12.49
C SER A 55 1.11 -1.71 -11.83
N ILE A 56 0.46 -0.59 -12.19
CA ILE A 56 -0.71 -0.05 -11.48
C ILE A 56 -1.91 0.28 -12.37
N ASN A 57 -1.89 -0.12 -13.65
CA ASN A 57 -2.95 0.27 -14.59
C ASN A 57 -3.57 -0.90 -15.38
N ARG A 58 -3.33 -2.18 -14.97
CA ARG A 58 -4.07 -3.30 -15.56
C ARG A 58 -5.57 -3.19 -15.30
N ASN A 59 -6.37 -3.87 -16.11
CA ASN A 59 -7.83 -3.91 -16.01
C ASN A 59 -8.51 -2.54 -16.14
N LYS A 60 -7.88 -1.61 -16.88
CA LYS A 60 -8.44 -0.28 -17.19
C LYS A 60 -8.53 -0.07 -18.70
N ARG A 61 -9.47 0.77 -19.11
CA ARG A 61 -9.55 1.37 -20.44
C ARG A 61 -9.08 2.81 -20.37
N SER A 62 -8.22 3.28 -21.29
CA SER A 62 -7.71 4.65 -21.30
C SER A 62 -8.49 5.52 -22.27
N LEU A 63 -8.94 6.67 -21.80
CA LEU A 63 -9.56 7.75 -22.54
C LEU A 63 -8.71 9.01 -22.41
N THR A 64 -8.32 9.63 -23.51
CA THR A 64 -7.68 10.96 -23.47
C THR A 64 -8.73 12.06 -23.49
N LEU A 65 -8.66 12.98 -22.53
CA LEU A 65 -9.60 14.07 -22.38
C LEU A 65 -8.96 15.31 -21.78
N ASP A 66 -9.09 16.46 -22.43
CA ASP A 66 -8.63 17.72 -21.87
C ASP A 66 -9.69 18.32 -20.93
N LEU A 67 -9.50 18.10 -19.62
CA LEU A 67 -10.40 18.62 -18.58
C LEU A 67 -10.34 20.14 -18.42
N LYS A 68 -9.42 20.82 -19.10
CA LYS A 68 -9.39 22.30 -19.13
C LYS A 68 -10.29 22.86 -20.22
N SER A 69 -10.64 22.08 -21.22
CA SER A 69 -11.55 22.49 -22.29
C SER A 69 -13.03 22.30 -21.89
N SER A 70 -13.90 23.16 -22.42
CA SER A 70 -15.35 23.04 -22.21
C SER A 70 -15.92 21.72 -22.78
N GLU A 71 -15.40 21.28 -23.92
CA GLU A 71 -15.78 20.02 -24.54
C GLU A 71 -15.38 18.82 -23.66
N GLY A 72 -14.13 18.78 -23.17
CA GLY A 72 -13.65 17.74 -22.29
C GLY A 72 -14.43 17.68 -20.98
N GLN A 73 -14.78 18.83 -20.40
CA GLN A 73 -15.61 18.90 -19.21
C GLN A 73 -17.02 18.35 -19.46
N GLU A 74 -17.63 18.62 -20.63
CA GLU A 74 -18.95 18.11 -20.96
C GLU A 74 -18.93 16.59 -21.16
N ILE A 75 -17.93 16.04 -21.85
CA ILE A 75 -17.73 14.61 -22.00
C ILE A 75 -17.55 13.96 -20.62
N PHE A 76 -16.72 14.57 -19.74
CA PHE A 76 -16.52 14.06 -18.38
C PHE A 76 -17.82 14.03 -17.55
N ARG A 77 -18.68 15.06 -17.67
CA ARG A 77 -20.01 15.06 -17.02
C ARG A 77 -20.89 13.93 -17.53
N LYS A 78 -20.87 13.63 -18.82
CA LYS A 78 -21.62 12.50 -19.40
C LYS A 78 -21.11 11.15 -18.84
N LEU A 79 -19.80 10.98 -18.71
CA LEU A 79 -19.19 9.81 -18.07
C LEU A 79 -19.61 9.69 -16.60
N ALA A 80 -19.47 10.76 -15.83
CA ALA A 80 -19.82 10.80 -14.41
C ALA A 80 -21.32 10.47 -14.16
N ARG A 81 -22.20 10.87 -15.08
CA ARG A 81 -23.63 10.53 -15.01
C ARG A 81 -23.90 9.02 -15.11
N GLN A 82 -23.03 8.29 -15.83
CA GLN A 82 -23.15 6.85 -16.07
C GLN A 82 -22.21 6.02 -15.17
N SER A 83 -21.48 6.67 -14.26
CA SER A 83 -20.51 6.02 -13.39
C SER A 83 -21.04 5.82 -11.98
N ASP A 84 -20.63 4.72 -11.36
CA ASP A 84 -20.95 4.42 -9.96
C ASP A 84 -19.96 5.08 -8.99
N VAL A 85 -18.71 5.17 -9.41
CA VAL A 85 -17.59 5.67 -8.61
C VAL A 85 -16.76 6.64 -9.45
N LEU A 86 -16.33 7.73 -8.86
CA LEU A 86 -15.27 8.60 -9.36
C LEU A 86 -14.13 8.64 -8.35
N ILE A 87 -12.90 8.44 -8.82
CA ILE A 87 -11.68 8.59 -8.02
C ILE A 87 -10.85 9.71 -8.64
N GLU A 88 -10.46 10.68 -7.81
CA GLU A 88 -9.56 11.77 -8.22
C GLU A 88 -8.53 12.06 -7.13
N ASN A 89 -7.39 12.65 -7.49
CA ASN A 89 -6.36 13.08 -6.56
C ASN A 89 -5.69 14.40 -6.98
N PHE A 90 -6.50 15.32 -7.48
CA PHE A 90 -6.06 16.69 -7.77
C PHE A 90 -5.88 17.48 -6.47
N HIS A 91 -5.21 18.61 -6.58
CA HIS A 91 -5.14 19.58 -5.48
C HIS A 91 -6.55 19.98 -5.03
N PRO A 92 -6.82 20.14 -3.72
CA PRO A 92 -8.13 20.58 -3.24
C PRO A 92 -8.67 21.78 -4.01
N GLY A 93 -9.94 21.67 -4.45
CA GLY A 93 -10.58 22.67 -5.29
C GLY A 93 -10.25 22.58 -6.80
N GLY A 94 -9.31 21.74 -7.22
CA GLY A 94 -8.95 21.62 -8.64
C GLY A 94 -10.12 21.15 -9.51
N MET A 95 -10.84 20.12 -9.10
CA MET A 95 -12.04 19.64 -9.79
C MET A 95 -13.18 20.66 -9.71
N ASP A 96 -13.32 21.38 -8.61
CA ASP A 96 -14.33 22.42 -8.46
C ASP A 96 -14.09 23.57 -9.44
N GLY A 97 -12.83 23.95 -9.65
CA GLY A 97 -12.44 24.99 -10.63
C GLY A 97 -12.82 24.65 -12.08
N TRP A 98 -12.99 23.37 -12.41
CA TRP A 98 -13.49 22.89 -13.71
C TRP A 98 -14.99 22.61 -13.72
N GLY A 99 -15.71 22.85 -12.62
CA GLY A 99 -17.13 22.49 -12.49
C GLY A 99 -17.36 20.98 -12.51
N LEU A 100 -16.36 20.21 -12.05
CA LEU A 100 -16.36 18.74 -11.99
C LEU A 100 -16.20 18.23 -10.54
N GLY A 101 -16.31 19.10 -9.55
CA GLY A 101 -16.30 18.73 -8.15
C GLY A 101 -17.58 18.08 -7.67
N TRP A 102 -17.58 17.64 -6.41
CA TRP A 102 -18.69 16.92 -5.78
C TRP A 102 -20.04 17.63 -5.94
N GLU A 103 -20.09 18.93 -5.62
CA GLU A 103 -21.35 19.69 -5.66
C GLU A 103 -22.00 19.73 -7.06
N ALA A 104 -21.19 19.76 -8.10
CA ALA A 104 -21.68 19.75 -9.47
C ALA A 104 -22.09 18.33 -9.90
N LEU A 105 -21.25 17.34 -9.66
CA LEU A 105 -21.47 15.99 -10.16
C LEU A 105 -22.52 15.22 -9.36
N SER A 106 -22.70 15.47 -8.07
CA SER A 106 -23.78 14.85 -7.27
C SER A 106 -25.18 15.29 -7.68
N ARG A 107 -25.33 16.52 -8.23
CA ARG A 107 -26.59 16.97 -8.83
C ARG A 107 -26.91 16.24 -10.14
N LEU A 108 -25.89 15.88 -10.92
CA LEU A 108 -26.04 15.15 -12.17
C LEU A 108 -26.26 13.65 -11.92
N ASN A 109 -25.61 13.10 -10.91
CA ASN A 109 -25.73 11.71 -10.51
C ASN A 109 -25.76 11.62 -8.96
N PRO A 110 -26.96 11.67 -8.36
CA PRO A 110 -27.12 11.57 -6.91
C PRO A 110 -26.66 10.24 -6.31
N ARG A 111 -26.42 9.23 -7.15
CA ARG A 111 -25.92 7.91 -6.73
C ARG A 111 -24.39 7.80 -6.80
N LEU A 112 -23.70 8.82 -7.29
CA LEU A 112 -22.24 8.80 -7.46
C LEU A 112 -21.51 8.70 -6.11
N VAL A 113 -20.60 7.74 -5.97
CA VAL A 113 -19.61 7.71 -4.90
C VAL A 113 -18.37 8.47 -5.40
N TYR A 114 -18.10 9.63 -4.82
CA TYR A 114 -17.02 10.54 -5.23
C TYR A 114 -15.87 10.45 -4.23
N CYS A 115 -14.75 9.87 -4.61
CA CYS A 115 -13.57 9.68 -3.77
C CYS A 115 -12.45 10.65 -4.14
N SER A 116 -12.13 11.59 -3.25
CA SER A 116 -10.98 12.47 -3.34
C SER A 116 -9.84 11.93 -2.47
N ILE A 117 -8.66 11.74 -3.05
CA ILE A 117 -7.45 11.33 -2.33
C ILE A 117 -6.47 12.49 -2.35
N THR A 118 -6.07 12.97 -1.18
CA THR A 118 -5.11 14.10 -1.06
C THR A 118 -4.10 13.85 0.05
N GLY A 119 -3.02 14.62 0.07
CA GLY A 119 -1.99 14.47 1.10
C GLY A 119 -2.50 14.66 2.52
N TYR A 120 -3.31 15.71 2.72
CA TYR A 120 -3.72 16.16 4.06
C TYR A 120 -5.23 16.32 4.23
N GLY A 121 -6.03 15.78 3.31
CA GLY A 121 -7.49 15.96 3.27
C GLY A 121 -7.92 17.21 2.52
N GLN A 122 -9.24 17.32 2.28
CA GLN A 122 -9.88 18.43 1.57
C GLN A 122 -10.10 19.67 2.47
N THR A 123 -9.94 19.48 3.77
CA THR A 123 -10.17 20.50 4.81
C THR A 123 -8.98 20.55 5.78
N GLY A 124 -9.00 21.55 6.66
CA GLY A 124 -7.95 21.69 7.68
C GLY A 124 -6.79 22.60 7.26
N PRO A 125 -5.85 22.85 8.21
CA PRO A 125 -4.80 23.88 8.03
C PRO A 125 -3.73 23.49 7.00
N TRP A 126 -3.61 22.22 6.65
CA TRP A 126 -2.58 21.70 5.75
C TRP A 126 -3.11 21.27 4.37
N LYS A 127 -4.40 21.46 4.09
CA LYS A 127 -5.04 21.00 2.85
C LYS A 127 -4.32 21.42 1.56
N ASP A 128 -3.68 22.60 1.57
CA ASP A 128 -3.02 23.17 0.39
C ASP A 128 -1.52 22.82 0.31
N ARG A 129 -1.00 22.03 1.26
CA ARG A 129 0.41 21.61 1.23
C ARG A 129 0.62 20.53 0.16
N PRO A 130 1.71 20.63 -0.62
CA PRO A 130 2.09 19.55 -1.54
C PRO A 130 2.49 18.30 -0.76
N ALA A 131 2.12 17.13 -1.25
CA ALA A 131 2.44 15.86 -0.64
C ALA A 131 2.88 14.83 -1.67
N TYR A 132 3.83 14.01 -1.27
CA TYR A 132 4.22 12.75 -1.88
C TYR A 132 4.51 11.74 -0.78
N ASP A 133 4.44 10.46 -1.10
CA ASP A 133 4.69 9.35 -0.17
C ASP A 133 5.92 9.56 0.72
N LEU A 134 7.08 9.93 0.13
CA LEU A 134 8.32 10.12 0.88
C LEU A 134 8.20 11.20 1.96
N ALA A 135 7.56 12.32 1.64
CA ALA A 135 7.34 13.41 2.58
C ALA A 135 6.43 12.95 3.74
N LEU A 136 5.38 12.20 3.42
CA LEU A 136 4.46 11.66 4.41
C LEU A 136 5.06 10.53 5.24
N GLN A 137 5.93 9.68 4.69
CA GLN A 137 6.71 8.74 5.49
C GLN A 137 7.59 9.46 6.54
N ALA A 138 8.19 10.58 6.18
CA ALA A 138 8.98 11.38 7.12
C ALA A 138 8.08 12.05 8.17
N GLU A 139 7.03 12.73 7.75
CA GLU A 139 6.16 13.55 8.61
C GLU A 139 5.29 12.71 9.57
N ALA A 140 4.78 11.56 9.10
CA ALA A 140 4.00 10.63 9.91
C ALA A 140 4.85 9.69 10.80
N GLY A 141 6.17 9.88 10.85
CA GLY A 141 7.04 9.13 11.77
C GLY A 141 7.52 7.75 11.27
N TRP A 142 7.15 7.33 10.06
CA TRP A 142 7.57 6.04 9.50
C TRP A 142 9.09 5.92 9.39
N MET A 143 9.78 6.98 8.97
CA MET A 143 11.25 6.99 8.85
C MET A 143 11.95 7.03 10.21
N SER A 144 11.26 7.38 11.30
CA SER A 144 11.82 7.35 12.65
C SER A 144 11.89 5.94 13.24
N ILE A 145 11.08 5.01 12.72
CA ILE A 145 11.00 3.62 13.19
C ILE A 145 11.56 2.59 12.18
N THR A 146 11.89 3.02 10.95
CA THR A 146 12.37 2.14 9.87
C THR A 146 13.88 2.25 9.72
N GLY A 147 14.56 1.10 9.65
CA GLY A 147 16.02 1.00 9.48
C GLY A 147 16.78 0.61 10.75
N GLU A 148 18.10 0.55 10.67
CA GLU A 148 18.99 0.17 11.77
C GLU A 148 19.17 1.33 12.76
N ALA A 149 19.41 0.95 14.04
CA ALA A 149 19.72 1.91 15.10
C ALA A 149 21.00 2.69 14.77
N GLY A 150 20.96 4.02 14.95
CA GLY A 150 22.12 4.88 14.67
C GLY A 150 22.38 5.18 13.19
N ALA A 151 21.73 4.47 12.25
CA ALA A 151 21.85 4.74 10.82
C ALA A 151 21.03 5.99 10.40
N PRO A 152 21.30 6.60 9.23
CA PRO A 152 20.43 7.63 8.67
C PRO A 152 18.99 7.16 8.51
N PRO A 153 17.99 8.07 8.52
CA PRO A 153 16.60 7.72 8.21
C PRO A 153 16.47 7.12 6.80
N VAL A 154 15.69 6.05 6.69
CA VAL A 154 15.41 5.39 5.41
C VAL A 154 13.90 5.28 5.20
N ARG A 155 13.48 5.34 3.92
CA ARG A 155 12.09 5.05 3.56
C ARG A 155 11.85 3.54 3.46
N VAL A 156 10.61 3.11 3.55
CA VAL A 156 10.22 1.76 3.11
C VAL A 156 10.46 1.63 1.60
N GLY A 157 10.88 0.47 1.13
CA GLY A 157 11.32 0.24 -0.25
C GLY A 157 10.29 0.58 -1.34
N VAL A 158 9.01 0.55 -1.01
CA VAL A 158 7.89 0.95 -1.89
C VAL A 158 7.23 2.22 -1.37
N ALA A 159 6.36 2.85 -2.16
CA ALA A 159 5.54 4.00 -1.75
C ALA A 159 4.39 3.51 -0.83
N VAL A 160 4.74 3.12 0.38
CA VAL A 160 3.87 2.39 1.32
C VAL A 160 2.65 3.19 1.76
N ILE A 161 2.78 4.52 1.88
CA ILE A 161 1.66 5.39 2.27
C ILE A 161 0.63 5.47 1.14
N ASP A 162 1.08 5.57 -0.12
CA ASP A 162 0.19 5.48 -1.28
C ASP A 162 -0.59 4.16 -1.28
N LEU A 163 0.09 3.03 -1.04
CA LEU A 163 -0.55 1.71 -1.01
C LEU A 163 -1.60 1.61 0.11
N PHE A 164 -1.27 2.00 1.34
CA PHE A 164 -2.25 2.02 2.43
C PHE A 164 -3.43 2.94 2.12
N THR A 165 -3.17 4.12 1.58
CA THR A 165 -4.21 5.08 1.20
C THR A 165 -5.15 4.49 0.16
N ALA A 166 -4.62 3.79 -0.84
CA ALA A 166 -5.43 3.12 -1.85
C ALA A 166 -6.33 2.04 -1.23
N HIS A 167 -5.82 1.23 -0.29
CA HIS A 167 -6.64 0.25 0.43
C HIS A 167 -7.73 0.92 1.26
N PHE A 168 -7.44 2.00 2.00
CA PHE A 168 -8.45 2.76 2.73
C PHE A 168 -9.50 3.37 1.80
N ALA A 169 -9.08 3.88 0.64
CA ALA A 169 -10.00 4.40 -0.37
C ALA A 169 -10.95 3.32 -0.88
N VAL A 170 -10.45 2.14 -1.24
CA VAL A 170 -11.28 1.01 -1.70
C VAL A 170 -12.25 0.56 -0.60
N GLN A 171 -11.80 0.43 0.65
CA GLN A 171 -12.67 0.09 1.78
C GLN A 171 -13.83 1.09 1.94
N GLN A 172 -13.53 2.39 1.90
CA GLN A 172 -14.54 3.44 2.01
C GLN A 172 -15.48 3.46 0.79
N ILE A 173 -14.97 3.25 -0.42
CA ILE A 173 -15.76 3.15 -1.65
C ILE A 173 -16.74 1.98 -1.53
N LEU A 174 -16.28 0.78 -1.19
CA LEU A 174 -17.13 -0.39 -1.04
C LEU A 174 -18.18 -0.21 0.05
N SER A 175 -17.83 0.39 1.19
CA SER A 175 -18.77 0.74 2.27
C SER A 175 -19.82 1.73 1.76
N ALA A 176 -19.42 2.77 1.01
CA ALA A 176 -20.33 3.75 0.45
C ALA A 176 -21.30 3.14 -0.58
N LEU A 177 -20.82 2.19 -1.38
CA LEU A 177 -21.65 1.46 -2.34
C LEU A 177 -22.69 0.56 -1.64
N LEU A 178 -22.32 -0.11 -0.54
CA LEU A 178 -23.26 -0.88 0.27
C LEU A 178 -24.31 0.02 0.93
N ASP A 179 -23.91 1.17 1.47
CA ASP A 179 -24.86 2.13 2.03
C ASP A 179 -25.80 2.69 0.94
N ARG A 180 -25.27 2.92 -0.26
CA ARG A 180 -26.06 3.38 -1.41
C ARG A 180 -27.21 2.43 -1.77
N GLU A 181 -27.03 1.13 -1.63
CA GLU A 181 -28.11 0.14 -1.90
C GLU A 181 -29.28 0.30 -0.92
N ARG A 182 -29.03 0.78 0.30
CA ARG A 182 -30.09 1.05 1.28
C ARG A 182 -30.69 2.46 1.14
N THR A 183 -29.85 3.45 0.86
CA THR A 183 -30.21 4.87 0.89
C THR A 183 -30.66 5.42 -0.46
N GLY A 184 -30.25 4.76 -1.54
CA GLY A 184 -30.38 5.26 -2.91
C GLY A 184 -29.41 6.38 -3.28
N ALA A 185 -28.60 6.88 -2.33
CA ALA A 185 -27.72 8.04 -2.51
C ALA A 185 -26.24 7.65 -2.45
N GLY A 186 -25.47 8.27 -3.33
CA GLY A 186 -24.00 8.27 -3.24
C GLY A 186 -23.49 9.24 -2.16
N ARG A 187 -22.20 9.35 -2.03
CA ARG A 187 -21.58 10.31 -1.10
C ARG A 187 -20.17 10.71 -1.51
N ARG A 188 -19.70 11.82 -0.95
CA ARG A 188 -18.29 12.23 -1.02
C ARG A 188 -17.49 11.47 0.01
N LEU A 189 -16.31 11.03 -0.40
CA LEU A 189 -15.27 10.43 0.44
C LEU A 189 -14.03 11.31 0.37
N ASP A 190 -13.54 11.74 1.51
CA ASP A 190 -12.28 12.49 1.67
C ASP A 190 -11.25 11.57 2.30
N VAL A 191 -10.26 11.15 1.52
CA VAL A 191 -9.22 10.19 1.94
C VAL A 191 -7.88 10.92 2.04
N SER A 192 -7.46 11.17 3.27
CA SER A 192 -6.18 11.79 3.58
C SER A 192 -5.07 10.73 3.63
N MET A 193 -3.98 10.99 2.90
CA MET A 193 -2.79 10.14 2.96
C MET A 193 -2.12 10.20 4.34
N LEU A 194 -2.09 11.37 4.98
CA LEU A 194 -1.55 11.53 6.33
C LEU A 194 -2.34 10.69 7.35
N ASP A 195 -3.67 10.73 7.30
CA ASP A 195 -4.52 9.96 8.21
C ASP A 195 -4.32 8.46 7.99
N SER A 196 -4.21 8.03 6.73
CA SER A 196 -3.89 6.65 6.36
C SER A 196 -2.52 6.22 6.91
N ALA A 197 -1.51 7.10 6.81
CA ALA A 197 -0.17 6.85 7.33
C ALA A 197 -0.17 6.68 8.86
N ILE A 198 -0.85 7.57 9.59
CA ILE A 198 -0.93 7.52 11.05
C ILE A 198 -1.74 6.31 11.53
N ALA A 199 -2.88 6.02 10.90
CA ALA A 199 -3.70 4.85 11.23
C ALA A 199 -2.94 3.54 11.06
N SER A 200 -2.04 3.45 10.08
CA SER A 200 -1.25 2.26 9.80
C SER A 200 -0.06 2.04 10.76
N LEU A 201 0.27 2.97 11.63
CA LEU A 201 1.33 2.79 12.65
C LEU A 201 0.94 1.82 13.78
N THR A 202 -0.34 1.56 13.98
CA THR A 202 -0.91 0.56 14.89
C THR A 202 -0.23 0.49 16.27
N TYR A 203 0.38 -0.65 16.62
CA TYR A 203 1.03 -0.86 17.93
C TYR A 203 2.26 0.05 18.17
N MET A 204 2.95 0.51 17.12
CA MET A 204 4.07 1.45 17.29
C MET A 204 3.59 2.80 17.82
N ALA A 205 2.48 3.31 17.30
CA ALA A 205 1.84 4.53 17.83
C ALA A 205 1.32 4.31 19.26
N GLN A 206 0.77 3.13 19.57
CA GLN A 206 0.30 2.82 20.90
C GLN A 206 1.45 2.65 21.90
N ASN A 207 2.57 2.06 21.51
CA ASN A 207 3.77 1.98 22.33
C ASN A 207 4.28 3.37 22.71
N ALA A 208 4.38 4.27 21.72
CA ALA A 208 4.79 5.65 21.96
C ALA A 208 3.86 6.36 22.99
N ARG A 209 2.54 6.19 22.82
CA ARG A 209 1.56 6.76 23.78
C ARG A 209 1.68 6.18 25.18
N ALA A 210 1.92 4.87 25.29
CA ALA A 210 1.99 4.17 26.58
C ALA A 210 3.26 4.52 27.37
N THR A 211 4.38 4.75 26.67
CA THR A 211 5.66 5.07 27.31
C THR A 211 5.93 6.56 27.43
N GLY A 212 5.29 7.40 26.62
CA GLY A 212 5.64 8.82 26.47
C GLY A 212 6.95 9.05 25.69
N GLU A 213 7.58 7.98 25.17
CA GLU A 213 8.86 8.04 24.51
C GLU A 213 8.73 7.65 23.03
N PRO A 214 9.43 8.34 22.10
CA PRO A 214 9.41 7.97 20.70
C PRO A 214 10.15 6.62 20.49
N PRO A 215 9.52 5.62 19.86
CA PRO A 215 10.21 4.39 19.53
C PRO A 215 11.32 4.65 18.52
N GLY A 216 12.49 4.03 18.76
CA GLY A 216 13.62 4.10 17.85
C GLY A 216 13.58 3.06 16.73
N ARG A 217 14.54 3.17 15.81
CA ARG A 217 14.78 2.17 14.78
C ARG A 217 15.45 0.93 15.38
N MET A 218 14.98 -0.25 15.01
CA MET A 218 15.42 -1.52 15.54
C MET A 218 15.82 -2.54 14.45
N GLY A 219 16.02 -2.08 13.22
CA GLY A 219 16.27 -2.96 12.09
C GLY A 219 15.07 -3.89 11.83
N SER A 220 15.33 -5.18 11.76
CA SER A 220 14.30 -6.21 11.59
C SER A 220 13.65 -6.68 12.90
N ARG A 221 14.06 -6.15 14.06
CA ARG A 221 13.64 -6.61 15.39
C ARG A 221 12.22 -6.15 15.72
N HIS A 222 11.41 -7.05 16.29
CA HIS A 222 10.15 -6.67 16.89
C HIS A 222 10.36 -6.01 18.27
N PRO A 223 9.71 -4.88 18.61
CA PRO A 223 9.97 -4.18 19.87
C PRO A 223 9.60 -4.99 21.12
N SER A 224 8.56 -5.79 21.07
CA SER A 224 7.94 -6.44 22.24
C SER A 224 7.97 -7.97 22.21
N ILE A 225 8.58 -8.60 21.20
CA ILE A 225 8.65 -10.06 21.04
C ILE A 225 10.09 -10.47 20.72
N VAL A 226 10.61 -11.48 21.42
CA VAL A 226 11.99 -11.97 21.28
C VAL A 226 12.06 -13.50 21.41
N PRO A 227 12.72 -14.19 20.45
CA PRO A 227 13.28 -13.68 19.20
C PRO A 227 12.22 -13.50 18.12
N TYR A 228 12.29 -12.41 17.39
CA TYR A 228 11.42 -12.12 16.23
C TYR A 228 12.18 -11.12 15.35
N GLN A 229 13.01 -11.64 14.42
CA GLN A 229 13.88 -10.81 13.57
C GLN A 229 14.57 -11.62 12.48
N ALA A 230 15.35 -10.93 11.63
CA ALA A 230 16.30 -11.59 10.74
C ALA A 230 17.58 -12.01 11.49
N PHE A 231 18.11 -13.17 11.11
CA PHE A 231 19.35 -13.73 11.60
C PHE A 231 20.28 -14.06 10.44
N GLN A 232 21.59 -13.88 10.66
CA GLN A 232 22.58 -14.28 9.69
C GLN A 232 22.92 -15.76 9.89
N ALA A 233 22.74 -16.54 8.84
CA ALA A 233 23.18 -17.92 8.71
C ALA A 233 24.56 -17.98 8.02
N LYS A 234 25.07 -19.18 7.76
CA LYS A 234 26.38 -19.39 7.12
C LYS A 234 26.49 -18.76 5.73
N ASP A 235 25.39 -18.74 4.96
CA ASP A 235 25.37 -18.37 3.54
C ASP A 235 24.36 -17.25 3.19
N GLY A 236 23.68 -16.68 4.18
CA GLY A 236 22.69 -15.62 3.92
C GLY A 236 21.88 -15.26 5.14
N TRP A 237 20.72 -14.63 4.90
CA TRP A 237 19.82 -14.19 5.94
C TRP A 237 18.50 -14.97 5.91
N PHE A 238 17.97 -15.27 7.08
CA PHE A 238 16.61 -15.80 7.25
C PHE A 238 15.94 -15.12 8.44
N VAL A 239 14.61 -15.21 8.49
CA VAL A 239 13.84 -14.72 9.64
C VAL A 239 13.34 -15.89 10.47
N ALA A 240 13.29 -15.70 11.80
CA ALA A 240 12.56 -16.59 12.71
C ALA A 240 11.65 -15.73 13.60
N ALA A 241 10.40 -16.18 13.75
CA ALA A 241 9.35 -15.46 14.46
C ALA A 241 8.77 -16.29 15.60
N VAL A 242 9.33 -16.12 16.80
CA VAL A 242 8.89 -16.82 18.02
C VAL A 242 7.83 -15.98 18.73
N GLY A 243 6.63 -15.92 18.14
CA GLY A 243 5.55 -15.02 18.53
C GLY A 243 4.78 -15.41 19.80
N SER A 244 5.02 -16.60 20.37
CA SER A 244 4.30 -17.07 21.55
C SER A 244 5.14 -18.03 22.38
N GLN A 245 4.71 -18.28 23.63
CA GLN A 245 5.41 -19.23 24.51
C GLN A 245 5.39 -20.67 23.96
N PRO A 246 4.30 -21.21 23.42
CA PRO A 246 4.32 -22.53 22.80
C PRO A 246 5.29 -22.64 21.60
N ILE A 247 5.49 -21.57 20.84
CA ILE A 247 6.52 -21.55 19.78
C ILE A 247 7.93 -21.56 20.40
N TRP A 248 8.17 -20.82 21.47
CA TRP A 248 9.43 -20.84 22.19
C TRP A 248 9.79 -22.23 22.71
N GLU A 249 8.81 -22.98 23.22
CA GLU A 249 8.96 -24.35 23.71
C GLU A 249 9.36 -25.32 22.60
N ARG A 250 8.95 -25.11 21.37
CA ARG A 250 9.38 -25.89 20.21
C ARG A 250 10.70 -25.39 19.62
N PHE A 251 10.92 -24.09 19.65
CA PHE A 251 12.10 -23.45 19.09
C PHE A 251 13.39 -23.87 19.81
N CYS A 252 13.41 -23.85 21.14
CA CYS A 252 14.63 -24.14 21.91
C CYS A 252 15.22 -25.53 21.64
N PRO A 253 14.45 -26.65 21.71
CA PRO A 253 14.98 -27.96 21.37
C PRO A 253 15.32 -28.07 19.87
N ALA A 254 14.56 -27.45 18.97
CA ALA A 254 14.86 -27.48 17.53
C ALA A 254 16.23 -26.90 17.20
N ILE A 255 16.64 -25.83 17.88
CA ILE A 255 17.97 -25.23 17.68
C ILE A 255 19.07 -25.89 18.54
N GLY A 256 18.74 -26.95 19.28
CA GLY A 256 19.70 -27.68 20.13
C GLY A 256 20.00 -27.01 21.49
N LEU A 257 19.13 -26.12 21.96
CA LEU A 257 19.28 -25.37 23.21
C LEU A 257 18.06 -25.52 24.14
N PRO A 258 17.66 -26.75 24.53
CA PRO A 258 16.48 -26.98 25.38
C PRO A 258 16.59 -26.29 26.76
N ASP A 259 17.79 -26.09 27.28
CA ASP A 259 18.02 -25.45 28.58
C ASP A 259 17.56 -23.98 28.64
N LEU A 260 17.37 -23.34 27.49
CA LEU A 260 16.81 -21.97 27.42
C LEU A 260 15.38 -21.90 27.97
N LEU A 261 14.63 -23.01 27.97
CA LEU A 261 13.26 -23.08 28.49
C LEU A 261 13.18 -22.76 29.99
N THR A 262 14.19 -23.20 30.74
CA THR A 262 14.26 -23.01 32.19
C THR A 262 15.23 -21.91 32.62
N HIS A 263 15.93 -21.30 31.64
CA HIS A 263 16.90 -20.25 31.94
C HIS A 263 16.22 -19.03 32.59
N PRO A 264 16.71 -18.52 33.73
CA PRO A 264 16.04 -17.47 34.48
C PRO A 264 15.81 -16.17 33.67
N ASP A 265 16.66 -15.88 32.69
CA ASP A 265 16.57 -14.68 31.86
C ASP A 265 15.74 -14.88 30.58
N PHE A 266 15.31 -16.11 30.22
CA PHE A 266 14.68 -16.40 28.92
C PHE A 266 13.38 -17.20 29.01
N ARG A 267 12.97 -17.64 30.17
CA ARG A 267 11.81 -18.52 30.38
C ARG A 267 10.48 -17.97 29.87
N ASP A 268 10.33 -16.64 29.87
CA ASP A 268 9.14 -15.95 29.37
C ASP A 268 9.52 -14.74 28.48
N ASN A 269 8.55 -14.23 27.68
CA ASN A 269 8.82 -13.17 26.74
C ASN A 269 9.26 -11.84 27.40
N PRO A 270 8.69 -11.36 28.53
CA PRO A 270 9.18 -10.15 29.18
C PRO A 270 10.64 -10.24 29.58
N LEU A 271 11.10 -11.37 30.08
CA LEU A 271 12.50 -11.60 30.41
C LEU A 271 13.38 -11.63 29.15
N ARG A 272 12.93 -12.28 28.08
CA ARG A 272 13.63 -12.28 26.78
C ARG A 272 13.75 -10.87 26.20
N VAL A 273 12.73 -10.04 26.31
CA VAL A 273 12.75 -8.63 25.88
C VAL A 273 13.77 -7.86 26.72
N LYS A 274 13.78 -8.04 28.04
CA LYS A 274 14.74 -7.40 28.96
C LYS A 274 16.18 -7.82 28.68
N HIS A 275 16.41 -9.08 28.40
CA HIS A 275 17.75 -9.66 28.16
C HIS A 275 18.02 -9.92 26.67
N ARG A 276 17.37 -9.15 25.78
CA ARG A 276 17.43 -9.28 24.32
C ARG A 276 18.85 -9.42 23.78
N ALA A 277 19.76 -8.50 24.15
CA ALA A 277 21.11 -8.49 23.62
C ALA A 277 21.87 -9.78 23.93
N LEU A 278 21.67 -10.34 25.13
CA LEU A 278 22.30 -11.59 25.55
C LEU A 278 21.78 -12.78 24.72
N LEU A 279 20.45 -12.87 24.54
CA LEU A 279 19.84 -13.93 23.75
C LEU A 279 20.22 -13.83 22.28
N GLU A 280 20.17 -12.65 21.68
CA GLU A 280 20.53 -12.43 20.28
C GLU A 280 22.00 -12.81 20.00
N ALA A 281 22.93 -12.44 20.91
CA ALA A 281 24.35 -12.82 20.78
C ALA A 281 24.56 -14.34 20.84
N LEU A 282 23.78 -15.05 21.65
CA LEU A 282 23.79 -16.51 21.72
C LEU A 282 23.25 -17.12 20.44
N LEU A 283 22.06 -16.69 19.99
CA LEU A 283 21.41 -17.19 18.78
C LEU A 283 22.24 -16.92 17.51
N ALA A 284 22.93 -15.78 17.43
CA ALA A 284 23.81 -15.44 16.30
C ALA A 284 24.93 -16.49 16.12
N LYS A 285 25.52 -16.97 17.23
CA LYS A 285 26.54 -18.04 17.18
C LYS A 285 25.97 -19.36 16.69
N VAL A 286 24.77 -19.71 17.13
CA VAL A 286 24.09 -20.95 16.72
C VAL A 286 23.78 -20.90 15.23
N PHE A 287 23.16 -19.81 14.78
CA PHE A 287 22.69 -19.70 13.40
C PHE A 287 23.80 -19.57 12.36
N ALA A 288 24.98 -19.06 12.74
CA ALA A 288 26.14 -19.04 11.85
C ALA A 288 26.66 -20.45 11.44
N ALA A 289 26.23 -21.52 12.13
CA ALA A 289 26.77 -22.86 11.92
C ALA A 289 26.22 -23.59 10.69
N ARG A 290 25.01 -23.27 10.23
CA ARG A 290 24.33 -23.95 9.13
C ARG A 290 23.86 -23.00 8.04
N PRO A 291 23.62 -23.49 6.80
CA PRO A 291 23.00 -22.72 5.74
C PRO A 291 21.56 -22.33 6.04
N VAL A 292 21.06 -21.28 5.37
CA VAL A 292 19.67 -20.79 5.46
C VAL A 292 18.66 -21.91 5.22
N ALA A 293 18.85 -22.71 4.17
CA ALA A 293 17.90 -23.76 3.80
C ALA A 293 17.72 -24.80 4.91
N GLU A 294 18.82 -25.19 5.60
CA GLU A 294 18.75 -26.15 6.69
C GLU A 294 18.02 -25.56 7.90
N TRP A 295 18.26 -24.30 8.27
CA TRP A 295 17.57 -23.64 9.37
C TRP A 295 16.08 -23.50 9.10
N VAL A 296 15.72 -23.05 7.90
CA VAL A 296 14.31 -22.89 7.52
C VAL A 296 13.58 -24.23 7.52
N ALA A 297 14.18 -25.28 6.96
CA ALA A 297 13.58 -26.62 6.97
C ALA A 297 13.38 -27.13 8.39
N LEU A 298 14.41 -27.08 9.24
CA LEU A 298 14.37 -27.53 10.62
C LEU A 298 13.32 -26.79 11.46
N LEU A 299 13.29 -25.46 11.38
CA LEU A 299 12.33 -24.67 12.14
C LEU A 299 10.89 -24.90 11.67
N THR A 300 10.69 -25.05 10.36
CA THR A 300 9.37 -25.36 9.78
C THR A 300 8.86 -26.75 10.22
N GLU A 301 9.74 -27.76 10.26
CA GLU A 301 9.41 -29.11 10.77
C GLU A 301 8.91 -29.07 12.22
N HIS A 302 9.38 -28.11 13.00
CA HIS A 302 8.98 -27.91 14.40
C HIS A 302 7.88 -26.86 14.58
N ASP A 303 7.13 -26.51 13.54
CA ASP A 303 6.09 -25.46 13.55
C ASP A 303 6.58 -24.10 14.09
N VAL A 304 7.79 -23.72 13.82
CA VAL A 304 8.34 -22.40 14.10
C VAL A 304 8.35 -21.59 12.81
N PRO A 305 7.64 -20.47 12.72
CA PRO A 305 7.65 -19.63 11.52
C PRO A 305 9.06 -19.13 11.19
N ALA A 306 9.56 -19.54 10.03
CA ALA A 306 10.86 -19.15 9.49
C ALA A 306 10.79 -19.05 7.97
N ALA A 307 11.58 -18.16 7.39
CA ALA A 307 11.66 -17.98 5.94
C ALA A 307 13.03 -17.40 5.53
N PRO A 308 13.54 -17.73 4.33
CA PRO A 308 14.71 -17.04 3.79
C PRO A 308 14.37 -15.56 3.50
N VAL A 309 15.36 -14.69 3.56
CA VAL A 309 15.24 -13.32 3.04
C VAL A 309 15.54 -13.37 1.55
N ASN A 310 14.47 -13.49 0.75
CA ASN A 310 14.56 -13.57 -0.70
C ASN A 310 14.84 -12.20 -1.32
N ASP A 311 15.50 -12.19 -2.49
CA ASP A 311 15.43 -11.06 -3.41
C ASP A 311 14.06 -11.00 -4.13
N LEU A 312 13.82 -9.92 -4.89
CA LEU A 312 12.53 -9.74 -5.55
C LEU A 312 12.27 -10.76 -6.67
N LEU A 313 13.29 -11.22 -7.39
CA LEU A 313 13.11 -12.20 -8.46
C LEU A 313 12.71 -13.56 -7.88
N ALA A 314 13.40 -14.00 -6.85
CA ALA A 314 13.02 -15.23 -6.11
C ALA A 314 11.62 -15.14 -5.50
N ALA A 315 11.25 -13.96 -4.97
CA ALA A 315 9.91 -13.76 -4.40
C ALA A 315 8.78 -13.82 -5.45
N LEU A 316 9.03 -13.39 -6.69
CA LEU A 316 8.07 -13.45 -7.79
C LEU A 316 7.78 -14.89 -8.27
N GLU A 317 8.72 -15.83 -8.04
CA GLU A 317 8.53 -17.25 -8.37
C GLU A 317 7.75 -18.03 -7.28
N LEU A 318 7.43 -17.41 -6.16
CA LEU A 318 6.65 -18.07 -5.11
C LEU A 318 5.22 -18.37 -5.58
N PRO A 319 4.58 -19.47 -5.09
CA PRO A 319 3.24 -19.87 -5.50
C PRO A 319 2.17 -18.90 -4.97
N SER A 320 2.12 -17.72 -5.57
CA SER A 320 1.13 -16.68 -5.27
C SER A 320 -0.10 -16.83 -6.17
N ARG A 321 -1.21 -16.18 -5.77
CA ARG A 321 -2.45 -16.11 -6.56
C ARG A 321 -2.70 -14.65 -6.94
N PRO A 322 -2.03 -14.14 -7.99
CA PRO A 322 -2.26 -12.77 -8.43
C PRO A 322 -3.70 -12.58 -8.93
N ALA A 323 -4.19 -11.34 -8.86
CA ALA A 323 -5.47 -11.00 -9.46
C ALA A 323 -5.49 -11.29 -10.97
N ALA A 324 -6.65 -11.69 -11.50
CA ALA A 324 -6.79 -11.97 -12.92
C ALA A 324 -6.59 -10.69 -13.75
N VAL A 325 -5.66 -10.76 -14.68
CA VAL A 325 -5.47 -9.70 -15.69
C VAL A 325 -6.45 -9.96 -16.84
N ARG A 326 -7.54 -9.21 -16.88
CA ARG A 326 -8.54 -9.25 -17.95
C ARG A 326 -8.15 -8.35 -19.11
N LEU A 327 -7.57 -7.19 -18.79
CA LEU A 327 -7.05 -6.22 -19.75
C LEU A 327 -5.61 -5.87 -19.33
N PRO A 328 -4.66 -5.87 -20.26
CA PRO A 328 -3.32 -5.35 -19.98
C PRO A 328 -3.40 -3.84 -19.67
N PRO A 329 -2.35 -3.26 -19.06
CA PRO A 329 -2.30 -1.80 -18.89
C PRO A 329 -2.40 -1.10 -20.25
N PRO A 330 -3.34 -0.13 -20.40
CA PRO A 330 -3.64 0.43 -21.71
C PRO A 330 -2.56 1.41 -22.20
N ARG A 331 -2.40 1.50 -23.51
CA ARG A 331 -1.69 2.63 -24.13
C ARG A 331 -2.50 3.91 -23.96
N LEU A 332 -1.83 5.06 -24.09
CA LEU A 332 -2.49 6.35 -23.94
C LEU A 332 -3.60 6.52 -24.99
N GLY A 333 -4.84 6.71 -24.51
CA GLY A 333 -6.02 6.92 -25.35
C GLY A 333 -6.47 5.70 -26.14
N GLU A 334 -5.98 4.50 -25.84
CA GLU A 334 -6.24 3.27 -26.59
C GLU A 334 -7.75 3.00 -26.82
N HIS A 335 -8.59 3.40 -25.87
CA HIS A 335 -10.03 3.14 -25.90
C HIS A 335 -10.87 4.41 -26.09
N THR A 336 -10.24 5.52 -26.54
CA THR A 336 -10.93 6.82 -26.68
C THR A 336 -12.15 6.72 -27.62
N GLU A 337 -11.98 6.17 -28.81
CA GLU A 337 -13.05 6.05 -29.79
C GLU A 337 -14.19 5.11 -29.31
N GLU A 338 -13.83 4.01 -28.68
CA GLU A 338 -14.78 3.06 -28.10
C GLU A 338 -15.64 3.75 -27.04
N ILE A 339 -15.01 4.44 -26.07
CA ILE A 339 -15.70 5.10 -24.96
C ILE A 339 -16.57 6.27 -25.45
N LEU A 340 -16.08 7.07 -26.43
CA LEU A 340 -16.88 8.13 -27.02
C LEU A 340 -18.08 7.57 -27.79
N GLY A 341 -17.92 6.43 -28.46
CA GLY A 341 -19.03 5.71 -29.12
C GLY A 341 -20.08 5.23 -28.13
N GLU A 342 -19.70 4.70 -26.96
CA GLU A 342 -20.62 4.35 -25.87
C GLU A 342 -21.47 5.55 -25.37
N LEU A 343 -20.94 6.75 -25.48
CA LEU A 343 -21.62 8.00 -25.11
C LEU A 343 -22.48 8.60 -26.25
N GLY A 344 -22.49 8.00 -27.45
CA GLY A 344 -23.15 8.54 -28.61
C GLY A 344 -22.51 9.82 -29.15
N LEU A 345 -21.20 9.98 -29.01
CA LEU A 345 -20.42 11.16 -29.40
C LEU A 345 -19.55 10.95 -30.65
N ARG A 346 -19.96 10.10 -31.56
CA ARG A 346 -19.35 9.90 -32.88
C ARG A 346 -20.01 10.72 -33.94
#